data_e16859d8a164060d93f659b2c5f153db
#
_entry.id   e16859d8a164060d93f659b2c5f153db
#
_cell.length_a   1.000
_cell.length_b   1.000
_cell.length_c   1.000
_cell.angle_alpha   90.00
_cell.angle_beta   90.00
_cell.angle_gamma   90.00
#
_symmetry.space_group_name_H-M   'P 1'
#
loop_
_entity.id
_entity.type
_entity.pdbx_description
1 polymer ?
#
loop_
_entity_poly.entity_id
_entity_poly.type
_entity_poly.pdbx_seq_one_letter_code
_entity_poly.pdbx_strand_id
1 'polypeptide(L)'
;MTSLPLSSARHGSQPRLLLVLLALLTAAPSIVHADEVPLLRQGLWEYQRTAGPNKFAATECIDPSEDLRRQHAALEKMGCKISPAQRTGSTYTYAADCSVKLPSGVVTFSTTSVLTAESDSAFRIESRMTRQGGTTNESIAAQRVADCAK
;
A
#
# COMPACT_ATOMS: atom_id res chain seq x y z
N MET A 1 -16.61 91.17 -24.08
CA MET A 1 -17.16 90.49 -25.27
C MET A 1 -16.27 89.35 -25.61
N THR A 2 -16.75 88.16 -25.46
CA THR A 2 -16.56 87.05 -26.34
C THR A 2 -16.51 85.76 -25.53
N SER A 3 -17.38 84.89 -25.85
CA SER A 3 -17.90 83.71 -25.20
C SER A 3 -16.94 82.52 -25.22
N LEU A 4 -17.03 81.72 -24.13
CA LEU A 4 -16.49 80.36 -24.07
C LEU A 4 -17.40 79.38 -24.83
N PRO A 5 -16.84 78.23 -25.26
CA PRO A 5 -17.63 77.02 -25.19
C PRO A 5 -16.98 75.91 -24.32
N LEU A 6 -17.90 75.28 -23.58
CA LEU A 6 -17.67 74.09 -22.81
C LEU A 6 -17.27 72.89 -23.71
N SER A 7 -16.27 72.13 -23.28
CA SER A 7 -15.99 70.83 -23.83
C SER A 7 -16.28 69.73 -22.76
N SER A 8 -17.22 68.90 -23.09
CA SER A 8 -17.77 67.83 -22.31
C SER A 8 -16.83 66.61 -22.36
N ALA A 9 -16.20 66.29 -21.26
CA ALA A 9 -15.41 65.04 -21.15
C ALA A 9 -16.33 63.87 -20.77
N ARG A 10 -16.52 62.97 -21.71
CA ARG A 10 -17.20 61.67 -21.48
C ARG A 10 -16.30 60.73 -20.67
N HIS A 11 -16.74 60.42 -19.49
CA HIS A 11 -16.20 59.31 -18.69
C HIS A 11 -16.62 57.98 -19.33
N GLY A 12 -15.67 57.30 -19.94
CA GLY A 12 -15.82 55.91 -20.36
C GLY A 12 -15.63 54.99 -19.18
N SER A 13 -16.72 54.45 -18.66
CA SER A 13 -16.67 53.33 -17.70
C SER A 13 -16.17 52.06 -18.39
N GLN A 14 -14.96 51.63 -18.11
CA GLN A 14 -14.48 50.31 -18.46
C GLN A 14 -14.98 49.29 -17.42
N PRO A 15 -15.70 48.23 -17.83
CA PRO A 15 -15.99 47.13 -16.93
C PRO A 15 -14.70 46.34 -16.70
N ARG A 16 -14.23 46.36 -15.46
CA ARG A 16 -13.18 45.46 -15.00
C ARG A 16 -13.72 44.02 -15.05
N LEU A 17 -13.34 43.29 -16.09
CA LEU A 17 -13.54 41.86 -16.20
C LEU A 17 -12.62 41.19 -15.13
N LEU A 18 -13.21 40.83 -13.99
CA LEU A 18 -12.60 39.95 -12.99
C LEU A 18 -12.56 38.54 -13.59
N LEU A 19 -11.43 38.17 -14.17
CA LEU A 19 -11.09 36.80 -14.54
C LEU A 19 -10.85 36.02 -13.23
N VAL A 20 -11.91 35.38 -12.72
CA VAL A 20 -11.81 34.37 -11.68
C VAL A 20 -11.20 33.11 -12.33
N LEU A 21 -9.89 32.95 -12.23
CA LEU A 21 -9.23 31.68 -12.54
C LEU A 21 -9.64 30.65 -11.48
N LEU A 22 -10.66 29.85 -11.79
CA LEU A 22 -10.99 28.64 -11.04
C LEU A 22 -9.89 27.60 -11.33
N ALA A 23 -8.88 27.55 -10.45
CA ALA A 23 -7.90 26.48 -10.46
C ALA A 23 -8.61 25.18 -10.03
N LEU A 24 -9.05 24.38 -11.01
CA LEU A 24 -9.44 22.99 -10.78
C LEU A 24 -8.19 22.22 -10.34
N LEU A 25 -8.04 21.99 -9.03
CA LEU A 25 -7.14 20.99 -8.51
C LEU A 25 -7.68 19.61 -8.96
N THR A 26 -7.22 19.12 -10.09
CA THR A 26 -7.39 17.72 -10.48
C THR A 26 -6.52 16.87 -9.57
N ALA A 27 -7.10 16.32 -8.51
CA ALA A 27 -6.49 15.24 -7.75
C ALA A 27 -6.32 14.05 -8.71
N ALA A 28 -5.10 13.86 -9.22
CA ALA A 28 -4.77 12.68 -10.01
C ALA A 28 -4.96 11.44 -9.12
N PRO A 29 -5.73 10.43 -9.56
CA PRO A 29 -5.82 9.18 -8.82
C PRO A 29 -4.42 8.57 -8.76
N SER A 30 -3.90 8.34 -7.55
CA SER A 30 -2.68 7.58 -7.35
C SER A 30 -2.94 6.15 -7.83
N ILE A 31 -2.27 5.75 -8.91
CA ILE A 31 -2.32 4.37 -9.40
C ILE A 31 -1.56 3.53 -8.37
N VAL A 32 -2.29 2.85 -7.50
CA VAL A 32 -1.72 1.89 -6.55
C VAL A 32 -1.42 0.61 -7.34
N HIS A 33 -0.14 0.25 -7.41
CA HIS A 33 0.29 -0.98 -8.08
C HIS A 33 0.09 -2.17 -7.14
N ALA A 34 -0.40 -3.30 -7.68
CA ALA A 34 -0.61 -4.55 -6.91
C ALA A 34 0.68 -5.09 -6.28
N ASP A 35 1.83 -4.76 -6.86
CA ASP A 35 3.16 -5.23 -6.42
C ASP A 35 3.87 -4.27 -5.46
N GLU A 36 3.16 -3.29 -4.90
CA GLU A 36 3.79 -2.36 -3.97
C GLU A 36 4.14 -3.07 -2.66
N VAL A 37 5.44 -3.21 -2.38
CA VAL A 37 5.99 -3.75 -1.13
C VAL A 37 6.96 -2.73 -0.52
N PRO A 38 7.15 -2.73 0.81
CA PRO A 38 8.12 -1.84 1.44
C PRO A 38 9.54 -2.15 0.98
N LEU A 39 10.39 -1.13 0.93
CA LEU A 39 11.83 -1.30 0.70
C LEU A 39 12.50 -1.66 2.02
N LEU A 40 12.88 -2.93 2.15
CA LEU A 40 13.57 -3.48 3.31
C LEU A 40 14.99 -3.88 2.92
N ARG A 41 15.94 -3.74 3.84
CA ARG A 41 17.36 -4.06 3.56
C ARG A 41 17.58 -5.56 3.56
N GLN A 42 18.29 -6.06 2.58
CA GLN A 42 18.82 -7.42 2.58
C GLN A 42 19.74 -7.65 3.80
N GLY A 43 19.74 -8.86 4.36
CA GLY A 43 20.59 -9.23 5.47
C GLY A 43 20.13 -10.48 6.21
N LEU A 44 20.75 -10.70 7.36
CA LEU A 44 20.34 -11.71 8.32
C LEU A 44 19.19 -11.17 9.14
N TRP A 45 18.03 -11.83 9.08
CA TRP A 45 16.81 -11.42 9.73
C TRP A 45 16.37 -12.46 10.76
N GLU A 46 15.97 -11.98 11.94
CA GLU A 46 15.29 -12.76 12.96
C GLU A 46 13.79 -12.56 12.85
N TYR A 47 13.06 -13.67 12.84
CA TYR A 47 11.61 -13.74 12.76
C TYR A 47 11.02 -14.31 14.03
N GLN A 48 9.97 -13.69 14.52
CA GLN A 48 9.09 -14.23 15.55
C GLN A 48 7.69 -14.32 14.99
N ARG A 49 7.19 -15.53 14.80
CA ARG A 49 5.85 -15.82 14.28
C ARG A 49 4.99 -16.39 15.38
N THR A 50 3.78 -15.87 15.52
CA THR A 50 2.76 -16.38 16.43
C THR A 50 1.53 -16.77 15.60
N ALA A 51 1.10 -18.02 15.71
CA ALA A 51 -0.09 -18.56 15.04
C ALA A 51 -0.94 -19.31 16.07
N GLY A 52 -2.02 -18.67 16.54
CA GLY A 52 -2.80 -19.18 17.69
C GLY A 52 -1.90 -19.33 18.94
N PRO A 53 -1.86 -20.53 19.57
CA PRO A 53 -1.03 -20.78 20.75
C PRO A 53 0.45 -21.03 20.41
N ASN A 54 0.79 -21.24 19.14
CA ASN A 54 2.12 -21.63 18.73
C ASN A 54 3.01 -20.42 18.45
N LYS A 55 4.26 -20.49 18.90
CA LYS A 55 5.30 -19.51 18.63
C LYS A 55 6.48 -20.18 17.93
N PHE A 56 6.99 -19.53 16.91
CA PHE A 56 8.12 -19.98 16.10
C PHE A 56 9.13 -18.83 16.02
N ALA A 57 10.40 -19.20 16.04
CA ALA A 57 11.49 -18.28 15.76
C ALA A 57 12.34 -18.86 14.64
N ALA A 58 12.85 -18.03 13.76
CA ALA A 58 13.74 -18.39 12.67
C ALA A 58 14.73 -17.26 12.43
N THR A 59 15.90 -17.63 11.93
CA THR A 59 16.90 -16.66 11.48
C THR A 59 17.31 -17.03 10.06
N GLU A 60 17.13 -16.08 9.13
CA GLU A 60 17.33 -16.33 7.70
C GLU A 60 18.07 -15.16 7.04
N CYS A 61 18.93 -15.52 6.07
CA CYS A 61 19.60 -14.53 5.23
C CYS A 61 18.79 -14.29 3.96
N ILE A 62 18.07 -13.17 3.90
CA ILE A 62 17.13 -12.89 2.81
C ILE A 62 17.10 -11.40 2.42
N ASP A 63 16.47 -11.14 1.28
CA ASP A 63 15.87 -9.85 0.92
C ASP A 63 14.35 -9.94 1.17
N PRO A 64 13.83 -9.32 2.25
CA PRO A 64 12.42 -9.45 2.58
C PRO A 64 11.49 -8.81 1.54
N SER A 65 11.92 -7.74 0.86
CA SER A 65 11.12 -7.11 -0.20
C SER A 65 10.93 -8.06 -1.38
N GLU A 66 11.99 -8.74 -1.78
CA GLU A 66 11.94 -9.73 -2.86
C GLU A 66 11.18 -10.99 -2.43
N ASP A 67 11.32 -11.39 -1.17
CA ASP A 67 10.60 -12.54 -0.63
C ASP A 67 9.08 -12.30 -0.61
N LEU A 68 8.64 -11.12 -0.20
CA LEU A 68 7.23 -10.72 -0.26
C LEU A 68 6.68 -10.76 -1.69
N ARG A 69 7.43 -10.26 -2.69
CA ARG A 69 7.02 -10.33 -4.10
C ARG A 69 6.88 -11.78 -4.57
N ARG A 70 7.85 -12.64 -4.21
CA ARG A 70 7.79 -14.08 -4.55
C ARG A 70 6.60 -14.78 -3.90
N GLN A 71 6.27 -14.44 -2.65
CA GLN A 71 5.10 -14.99 -1.97
C GLN A 71 3.81 -14.58 -2.68
N HIS A 72 3.65 -13.31 -3.07
CA HIS A 72 2.49 -12.85 -3.84
C HIS A 72 2.37 -13.60 -5.17
N ALA A 73 3.44 -13.68 -5.94
CA ALA A 73 3.45 -14.41 -7.20
C ALA A 73 3.15 -15.92 -7.04
N ALA A 74 3.57 -16.53 -5.93
CA ALA A 74 3.25 -17.91 -5.61
C ALA A 74 1.76 -18.10 -5.29
N LEU A 75 1.16 -17.18 -4.53
CA LEU A 75 -0.27 -17.19 -4.23
C LEU A 75 -1.12 -17.07 -5.51
N GLU A 76 -0.75 -16.18 -6.43
CA GLU A 76 -1.44 -16.04 -7.73
C GLU A 76 -1.38 -17.35 -8.56
N LYS A 77 -0.21 -17.98 -8.62
CA LYS A 77 -0.04 -19.29 -9.30
C LYS A 77 -0.88 -20.39 -8.67
N MET A 78 -1.16 -20.31 -7.36
CA MET A 78 -2.04 -21.27 -6.68
C MET A 78 -3.53 -21.00 -6.88
N GLY A 79 -3.91 -19.93 -7.57
CA GLY A 79 -5.30 -19.57 -7.85
C GLY A 79 -5.88 -18.50 -6.91
N CYS A 80 -5.03 -17.75 -6.22
CA CYS A 80 -5.46 -16.59 -5.46
C CYS A 80 -5.60 -15.36 -6.37
N LYS A 81 -6.58 -14.52 -6.07
CA LYS A 81 -6.72 -13.17 -6.61
C LYS A 81 -6.26 -12.19 -5.54
N ILE A 82 -5.15 -11.53 -5.78
CA ILE A 82 -4.59 -10.55 -4.85
C ILE A 82 -5.10 -9.17 -5.23
N SER A 83 -5.68 -8.43 -4.28
CA SER A 83 -6.06 -7.04 -4.48
C SER A 83 -4.83 -6.13 -4.50
N PRO A 84 -4.86 -5.01 -5.26
CA PRO A 84 -3.83 -4.01 -5.19
C PRO A 84 -3.55 -3.59 -3.74
N ALA A 85 -2.27 -3.47 -3.38
CA ALA A 85 -1.87 -3.03 -2.06
C ALA A 85 -2.45 -1.64 -1.75
N GLN A 86 -2.99 -1.47 -0.55
CA GLN A 86 -3.39 -0.15 -0.04
C GLN A 86 -2.31 0.34 0.90
N ARG A 87 -1.71 1.48 0.58
CA ARG A 87 -0.64 2.07 1.37
C ARG A 87 -1.11 3.31 2.13
N THR A 88 -0.79 3.36 3.42
CA THR A 88 -0.97 4.55 4.27
C THR A 88 0.30 4.75 5.10
N GLY A 89 1.12 5.72 4.71
CA GLY A 89 2.43 5.93 5.33
C GLY A 89 3.35 4.72 5.13
N SER A 90 3.74 4.10 6.23
CA SER A 90 4.57 2.88 6.25
C SER A 90 3.77 1.58 6.37
N THR A 91 2.44 1.67 6.30
CA THR A 91 1.54 0.51 6.42
C THR A 91 1.02 0.12 5.05
N TYR A 92 1.07 -1.17 4.76
CA TYR A 92 0.63 -1.80 3.51
C TYR A 92 -0.43 -2.85 3.85
N THR A 93 -1.61 -2.74 3.27
CA THR A 93 -2.69 -3.71 3.45
C THR A 93 -2.88 -4.49 2.16
N TYR A 94 -2.85 -5.80 2.28
CA TYR A 94 -3.05 -6.76 1.19
C TYR A 94 -4.26 -7.61 1.49
N ALA A 95 -5.04 -7.91 0.48
CA ALA A 95 -6.13 -8.89 0.57
C ALA A 95 -6.00 -9.90 -0.57
N ALA A 96 -6.34 -11.14 -0.29
CA ALA A 96 -6.36 -12.20 -1.30
C ALA A 96 -7.57 -13.11 -1.09
N ASP A 97 -8.23 -13.45 -2.20
CA ASP A 97 -9.28 -14.46 -2.28
C ASP A 97 -8.74 -15.66 -3.05
N CYS A 98 -8.68 -16.80 -2.40
CA CYS A 98 -8.05 -18.00 -2.90
C CYS A 98 -9.06 -19.11 -3.18
N SER A 99 -8.86 -19.82 -4.31
CA SER A 99 -9.60 -21.03 -4.68
C SER A 99 -8.60 -22.06 -5.18
N VAL A 100 -8.08 -22.86 -4.24
CA VAL A 100 -7.00 -23.80 -4.49
C VAL A 100 -7.55 -25.17 -4.80
N LYS A 101 -7.17 -25.75 -5.96
CA LYS A 101 -7.53 -27.10 -6.37
C LYS A 101 -6.56 -28.10 -5.75
N LEU A 102 -7.06 -28.96 -4.89
CA LEU A 102 -6.32 -30.09 -4.31
C LEU A 102 -6.88 -31.41 -4.84
N PRO A 103 -6.15 -32.54 -4.74
CA PRO A 103 -6.69 -33.87 -5.08
C PRO A 103 -7.98 -34.21 -4.33
N SER A 104 -8.16 -33.70 -3.11
CA SER A 104 -9.35 -33.88 -2.26
C SER A 104 -10.51 -32.94 -2.56
N GLY A 105 -10.35 -32.01 -3.52
CA GLY A 105 -11.39 -31.03 -3.87
C GLY A 105 -10.86 -29.58 -3.89
N VAL A 106 -11.78 -28.64 -3.95
CA VAL A 106 -11.46 -27.20 -3.97
C VAL A 106 -11.54 -26.65 -2.54
N VAL A 107 -10.48 -25.96 -2.12
CA VAL A 107 -10.43 -25.23 -0.85
C VAL A 107 -10.47 -23.74 -1.12
N THR A 108 -11.43 -23.05 -0.51
CA THR A 108 -11.57 -21.60 -0.60
C THR A 108 -11.26 -20.93 0.72
N PHE A 109 -10.52 -19.81 0.67
CA PHE A 109 -10.27 -18.98 1.83
C PHE A 109 -9.97 -17.55 1.40
N SER A 110 -10.20 -16.60 2.30
CA SER A 110 -9.77 -15.21 2.13
C SER A 110 -8.74 -14.85 3.19
N THR A 111 -7.82 -13.98 2.83
CA THR A 111 -6.83 -13.45 3.77
C THR A 111 -6.72 -11.94 3.66
N THR A 112 -6.50 -11.28 4.78
CA THR A 112 -6.11 -9.88 4.85
C THR A 112 -4.86 -9.80 5.69
N SER A 113 -3.83 -9.13 5.17
CA SER A 113 -2.55 -8.93 5.84
C SER A 113 -2.24 -7.45 5.91
N VAL A 114 -1.83 -7.00 7.08
CA VAL A 114 -1.38 -5.63 7.34
C VAL A 114 0.11 -5.70 7.68
N LEU A 115 0.95 -5.18 6.78
CA LEU A 115 2.38 -5.05 6.98
C LEU A 115 2.69 -3.61 7.39
N THR A 116 3.37 -3.43 8.50
CA THR A 116 3.91 -2.14 8.94
C THR A 116 5.43 -2.18 8.89
N ALA A 117 6.03 -1.39 7.99
CA ALA A 117 7.47 -1.20 7.95
C ALA A 117 7.85 -0.18 9.04
N GLU A 118 8.41 -0.65 10.14
CA GLU A 118 8.86 0.19 11.26
C GLU A 118 10.13 0.97 10.89
N SER A 119 10.96 0.36 10.05
CA SER A 119 12.15 0.94 9.43
C SER A 119 12.53 0.11 8.18
N ASP A 120 13.66 0.40 7.54
CA ASP A 120 14.24 -0.47 6.51
C ASP A 120 14.81 -1.79 7.08
N SER A 121 14.87 -1.90 8.40
CA SER A 121 15.50 -2.99 9.15
C SER A 121 14.56 -3.66 10.15
N ALA A 122 13.28 -3.28 10.19
CA ALA A 122 12.27 -3.88 11.05
C ALA A 122 10.87 -3.75 10.43
N PHE A 123 10.08 -4.82 10.53
CA PHE A 123 8.68 -4.81 10.12
C PHE A 123 7.83 -5.77 10.96
N ARG A 124 6.54 -5.55 10.89
CA ARG A 124 5.53 -6.42 11.49
C ARG A 124 4.46 -6.75 10.46
N ILE A 125 3.95 -7.98 10.49
CA ILE A 125 2.80 -8.40 9.70
C ILE A 125 1.74 -8.95 10.65
N GLU A 126 0.51 -8.51 10.47
CA GLU A 126 -0.67 -9.11 11.10
C GLU A 126 -1.57 -9.64 10.01
N SER A 127 -1.87 -10.93 10.04
CA SER A 127 -2.67 -11.62 9.05
C SER A 127 -3.91 -12.24 9.66
N ARG A 128 -4.99 -12.17 8.93
CA ARG A 128 -6.26 -12.81 9.26
C ARG A 128 -6.71 -13.65 8.06
N MET A 129 -6.84 -14.95 8.28
CA MET A 129 -7.34 -15.89 7.28
C MET A 129 -8.72 -16.39 7.70
N THR A 130 -9.69 -16.32 6.79
CA THR A 130 -11.06 -16.83 6.97
C THR A 130 -11.30 -17.95 5.97
N ARG A 131 -11.79 -19.10 6.45
CA ARG A 131 -12.16 -20.27 5.65
C ARG A 131 -13.44 -20.90 6.20
N GLN A 132 -14.00 -21.89 5.48
CA GLN A 132 -15.04 -22.73 6.06
C GLN A 132 -14.55 -23.33 7.38
N GLY A 133 -15.29 -23.10 8.48
CA GLY A 133 -14.94 -23.62 9.81
C GLY A 133 -14.21 -22.63 10.73
N GLY A 134 -13.94 -21.39 10.28
CA GLY A 134 -13.47 -20.37 11.20
C GLY A 134 -12.40 -19.40 10.67
N THR A 135 -11.93 -18.58 11.58
CA THR A 135 -10.91 -17.57 11.33
C THR A 135 -9.66 -17.88 12.14
N THR A 136 -8.49 -17.74 11.53
CA THR A 136 -7.19 -17.82 12.19
C THR A 136 -6.47 -16.48 12.07
N ASN A 137 -5.78 -16.08 13.13
CA ASN A 137 -4.93 -14.90 13.14
C ASN A 137 -3.48 -15.33 13.30
N GLU A 138 -2.61 -14.59 12.66
CA GLU A 138 -1.16 -14.79 12.72
C GLU A 138 -0.47 -13.44 12.83
N SER A 139 0.61 -13.37 13.58
CA SER A 139 1.49 -12.21 13.62
C SER A 139 2.92 -12.62 13.40
N ILE A 140 3.66 -11.79 12.65
CA ILE A 140 5.08 -11.91 12.42
C ILE A 140 5.73 -10.58 12.84
N ALA A 141 6.78 -10.66 13.66
CA ALA A 141 7.69 -9.54 13.89
C ALA A 141 9.07 -9.95 13.34
N ALA A 142 9.68 -9.07 12.59
CA ALA A 142 10.97 -9.33 11.95
C ALA A 142 11.94 -8.17 12.15
N GLN A 143 13.18 -8.49 12.47
CA GLN A 143 14.25 -7.53 12.66
C GLN A 143 15.53 -8.00 11.98
N ARG A 144 16.16 -7.09 11.25
CA ARG A 144 17.48 -7.30 10.66
C ARG A 144 18.55 -7.20 11.76
N VAL A 145 19.38 -8.22 11.90
CA VAL A 145 20.39 -8.29 12.96
C VAL A 145 21.83 -8.16 12.45
N ALA A 146 22.07 -8.50 11.17
CA ALA A 146 23.41 -8.42 10.58
C ALA A 146 23.35 -8.39 9.04
N ASP A 147 24.51 -8.25 8.41
CA ASP A 147 24.67 -8.62 7.00
C ASP A 147 24.75 -10.14 6.85
N CYS A 148 24.44 -10.63 5.65
CA CYS A 148 24.63 -12.06 5.36
C CYS A 148 26.11 -12.43 5.40
N ALA A 149 26.43 -13.58 5.96
CA ALA A 149 27.77 -14.16 5.81
C ALA A 149 28.06 -14.43 4.32
N LYS A 150 29.28 -14.14 3.89
CA LYS A 150 29.74 -14.44 2.54
C LYS A 150 30.10 -15.92 2.40
#